data_2e5cfef1b2030c477a627b77e7cef052
#
_entry.id   2e5cfef1b2030c477a627b77e7cef052
#
_cell.length_a   1.000
_cell.length_b   1.000
_cell.length_c   1.000
_cell.angle_alpha   90.00
_cell.angle_beta   90.00
_cell.angle_gamma   90.00
#
_symmetry.space_group_name_H-M   'P 1'
#
loop_
_entity.id
_entity.type
_entity.pdbx_description
1 polymer ?
#
loop_
_entity_poly.entity_id
_entity_poly.type
_entity_poly.pdbx_seq_one_letter_code
_entity_poly.pdbx_strand_id
1 'polypeptide(L)'
;GSEIRSAEVLVATGRVPRTADVGLEVVGRKPGSWIDVDDSMRMPGVDWLYGVGDVNHRALLTHQGKYQARVAGDVIARRATGGEVETGPWGAHAATADHAAVPQVVFTDPEVAAVGHTEASARAAGIEVTVVDYDLSWVAGASTHADHYEGMSRAVIDAERGVLVGATFVGPDIAELLHAATIAIVGEVPLQRLWHAVPAYPTVSEVWLRWLETAGL
;
A
#
# COMPACT_ATOMS: atom_id res chain seq x y z
N GLY A 1 -15.02 33.43 -7.32
CA GLY A 1 -15.20 32.11 -6.69
C GLY A 1 -16.59 31.61 -6.98
N SER A 2 -16.76 30.28 -7.09
CA SER A 2 -18.08 29.66 -7.26
C SER A 2 -18.72 29.44 -5.89
N GLU A 3 -20.02 29.71 -5.76
CA GLU A 3 -20.80 29.38 -4.57
C GLU A 3 -21.44 27.99 -4.78
N ILE A 4 -21.25 27.09 -3.81
CA ILE A 4 -21.90 25.79 -3.76
C ILE A 4 -22.84 25.79 -2.56
N ARG A 5 -24.12 25.44 -2.77
CA ARG A 5 -25.12 25.28 -1.72
C ARG A 5 -25.36 23.80 -1.46
N SER A 6 -25.23 23.36 -0.21
CA SER A 6 -25.46 21.98 0.21
C SER A 6 -26.19 21.96 1.55
N ALA A 7 -26.87 20.85 1.85
CA ALA A 7 -27.49 20.65 3.17
C ALA A 7 -26.44 20.48 4.27
N GLU A 8 -25.33 19.82 3.95
CA GLU A 8 -24.24 19.53 4.89
C GLU A 8 -22.88 19.65 4.21
N VAL A 9 -21.84 19.81 5.02
CA VAL A 9 -20.45 19.90 4.56
C VAL A 9 -19.60 18.87 5.31
N LEU A 10 -18.93 17.98 4.57
CA LEU A 10 -17.92 17.09 5.10
C LEU A 10 -16.55 17.76 5.03
N VAL A 11 -15.90 17.94 6.18
CA VAL A 11 -14.52 18.45 6.27
C VAL A 11 -13.57 17.27 6.51
N ALA A 12 -12.81 16.90 5.47
CA ALA A 12 -11.89 15.76 5.47
C ALA A 12 -10.49 16.21 4.99
N THR A 13 -9.97 17.31 5.56
CA THR A 13 -8.77 18.04 5.10
C THR A 13 -7.45 17.55 5.70
N GLY A 14 -7.45 16.40 6.39
CA GLY A 14 -6.25 15.80 6.96
C GLY A 14 -6.35 15.50 8.45
N ARG A 15 -5.22 15.14 9.05
CA ARG A 15 -5.08 14.76 10.46
C ARG A 15 -3.93 15.52 11.11
N VAL A 16 -4.02 15.69 12.42
CA VAL A 16 -2.95 16.22 13.26
C VAL A 16 -2.66 15.24 14.39
N PRO A 17 -1.40 15.07 14.82
CA PRO A 17 -1.07 14.14 15.89
C PRO A 17 -1.51 14.71 17.25
N ARG A 18 -2.01 13.83 18.13
CA ARG A 18 -2.34 14.18 19.51
C ARG A 18 -1.14 13.90 20.43
N THR A 19 -0.06 14.63 20.20
CA THR A 19 1.22 14.45 20.90
C THR A 19 1.65 15.68 21.70
N ALA A 20 0.72 16.61 21.93
CA ALA A 20 1.04 17.86 22.63
C ALA A 20 1.35 17.66 24.12
N ASP A 21 0.85 16.59 24.72
CA ASP A 21 0.88 16.31 26.17
C ASP A 21 1.50 14.95 26.53
N VAL A 22 2.26 14.33 25.60
CA VAL A 22 2.92 13.03 25.83
C VAL A 22 4.40 13.15 26.21
N GLY A 23 4.89 14.36 26.47
CA GLY A 23 6.25 14.60 26.97
C GLY A 23 7.34 14.53 25.91
N LEU A 24 7.04 14.85 24.63
CA LEU A 24 8.03 14.82 23.53
C LEU A 24 9.24 15.76 23.76
N GLU A 25 9.10 16.78 24.57
CA GLU A 25 10.17 17.71 24.95
C GLU A 25 11.32 17.03 25.70
N VAL A 26 11.05 15.95 26.45
CA VAL A 26 12.11 15.21 27.17
C VAL A 26 13.08 14.47 26.23
N VAL A 27 12.65 14.22 24.99
CA VAL A 27 13.48 13.65 23.92
C VAL A 27 13.86 14.69 22.86
N GLY A 28 13.71 15.98 23.18
CA GLY A 28 14.09 17.09 22.31
C GLY A 28 13.18 17.28 21.10
N ARG A 29 11.94 16.82 21.15
CA ARG A 29 10.94 17.00 20.10
C ARG A 29 9.88 18.02 20.51
N LYS A 30 9.32 18.70 19.51
CA LYS A 30 8.27 19.70 19.77
C LYS A 30 6.97 19.02 20.16
N PRO A 31 6.32 19.41 21.28
CA PRO A 31 4.95 18.97 21.59
C PRO A 31 4.01 19.21 20.40
N GLY A 32 3.17 18.24 20.08
CA GLY A 32 2.23 18.29 18.97
C GLY A 32 2.86 17.98 17.60
N SER A 33 4.14 17.55 17.52
CA SER A 33 4.74 17.05 16.28
C SER A 33 4.46 15.56 16.07
N TRP A 34 4.57 15.11 14.83
CA TRP A 34 4.64 13.68 14.51
C TRP A 34 5.91 13.07 15.12
N ILE A 35 5.90 11.76 15.34
CA ILE A 35 7.05 11.01 15.86
C ILE A 35 7.76 10.33 14.68
N ASP A 36 8.86 10.92 14.23
CA ASP A 36 9.68 10.31 13.20
C ASP A 36 10.29 8.99 13.71
N VAL A 37 10.23 7.96 12.88
CA VAL A 37 10.78 6.63 13.19
C VAL A 37 11.55 6.06 12.01
N ASP A 38 12.54 5.22 12.31
CA ASP A 38 13.21 4.37 11.32
C ASP A 38 12.35 3.14 10.95
N ASP A 39 12.86 2.27 10.09
CA ASP A 39 12.10 1.10 9.65
C ASP A 39 11.88 0.05 10.74
N SER A 40 12.60 0.12 11.85
CA SER A 40 12.35 -0.66 13.06
C SER A 40 11.28 -0.04 13.97
N MET A 41 10.63 1.02 13.54
CA MET A 41 9.65 1.83 14.29
C MET A 41 10.25 2.56 15.48
N ARG A 42 11.57 2.65 15.60
CA ARG A 42 12.26 3.34 16.68
C ARG A 42 12.54 4.79 16.29
N MET A 43 12.41 5.70 17.27
CA MET A 43 12.80 7.10 17.09
C MET A 43 14.33 7.22 16.97
N PRO A 44 14.85 7.83 15.89
CA PRO A 44 16.30 8.06 15.73
C PRO A 44 16.89 8.87 16.90
N GLY A 45 17.98 8.35 17.48
CA GLY A 45 18.66 8.96 18.62
C GLY A 45 18.03 8.68 19.99
N VAL A 46 16.96 7.89 20.06
CA VAL A 46 16.30 7.50 21.32
C VAL A 46 16.10 5.98 21.34
N ASP A 47 16.81 5.29 22.23
CA ASP A 47 16.87 3.83 22.21
C ASP A 47 15.63 3.10 22.74
N TRP A 48 14.77 3.78 23.45
CA TRP A 48 13.62 3.21 24.17
C TRP A 48 12.27 3.67 23.62
N LEU A 49 12.23 4.65 22.69
CA LEU A 49 10.97 5.21 22.16
C LEU A 49 10.67 4.64 20.76
N TYR A 50 9.47 4.13 20.63
CA TYR A 50 8.91 3.59 19.38
C TYR A 50 7.60 4.32 19.05
N GLY A 51 7.34 4.57 17.77
CA GLY A 51 6.10 5.17 17.30
C GLY A 51 5.43 4.29 16.25
N VAL A 52 4.21 3.83 16.51
CA VAL A 52 3.46 2.97 15.58
C VAL A 52 2.08 3.55 15.25
N GLY A 53 1.60 3.30 14.06
CA GLY A 53 0.32 3.80 13.56
C GLY A 53 0.36 5.28 13.20
N ASP A 54 -0.79 5.93 13.23
CA ASP A 54 -0.97 7.29 12.72
C ASP A 54 0.03 8.30 13.30
N VAL A 55 0.50 8.09 14.51
CA VAL A 55 1.39 9.02 15.23
C VAL A 55 2.73 9.25 14.51
N ASN A 56 3.20 8.30 13.70
CA ASN A 56 4.45 8.42 12.95
C ASN A 56 4.27 9.01 11.53
N HIS A 57 3.05 9.24 11.08
CA HIS A 57 2.69 9.82 9.79
C HIS A 57 3.17 9.06 8.54
N ARG A 58 3.59 7.79 8.68
CA ARG A 58 4.07 6.99 7.53
C ARG A 58 2.91 6.52 6.66
N ALA A 59 1.87 5.93 7.29
CA ALA A 59 0.66 5.51 6.63
C ALA A 59 -0.51 5.57 7.62
N LEU A 60 -1.47 6.46 7.36
CA LEU A 60 -2.59 6.76 8.27
C LEU A 60 -3.72 5.73 8.12
N LEU A 61 -3.37 4.44 8.25
CA LEU A 61 -4.24 3.30 8.00
C LEU A 61 -4.12 2.28 9.13
N THR A 62 -5.26 1.79 9.60
CA THR A 62 -5.32 0.85 10.74
C THR A 62 -4.49 -0.41 10.50
N HIS A 63 -4.53 -0.99 9.30
CA HIS A 63 -3.78 -2.20 8.98
C HIS A 63 -2.27 -1.96 8.95
N GLN A 64 -1.80 -0.77 8.50
CA GLN A 64 -0.37 -0.41 8.58
C GLN A 64 0.07 -0.22 10.02
N GLY A 65 -0.73 0.44 10.87
CA GLY A 65 -0.43 0.53 12.30
C GLY A 65 -0.29 -0.84 12.98
N LYS A 66 -1.13 -1.83 12.61
CA LYS A 66 -1.00 -3.21 13.09
C LYS A 66 0.25 -3.90 12.57
N TYR A 67 0.64 -3.67 11.32
CA TYR A 67 1.88 -4.18 10.74
C TYR A 67 3.09 -3.58 11.47
N GLN A 68 3.15 -2.27 11.62
CA GLN A 68 4.19 -1.55 12.34
C GLN A 68 4.31 -2.03 13.81
N ALA A 69 3.18 -2.30 14.47
CA ALA A 69 3.16 -2.80 15.85
C ALA A 69 3.80 -4.20 15.96
N ARG A 70 3.61 -5.08 14.96
CA ARG A 70 4.31 -6.38 14.93
C ARG A 70 5.81 -6.18 14.79
N VAL A 71 6.25 -5.35 13.83
CA VAL A 71 7.68 -5.04 13.64
C VAL A 71 8.28 -4.46 14.91
N ALA A 72 7.67 -3.45 15.52
CA ALA A 72 8.16 -2.85 16.76
C ALA A 72 8.21 -3.86 17.91
N GLY A 73 7.20 -4.72 18.06
CA GLY A 73 7.14 -5.77 19.08
C GLY A 73 8.29 -6.77 18.94
N ASP A 74 8.55 -7.24 17.73
CA ASP A 74 9.64 -8.17 17.42
C ASP A 74 11.00 -7.53 17.66
N VAL A 75 11.21 -6.27 17.25
CA VAL A 75 12.41 -5.49 17.52
C VAL A 75 12.66 -5.36 19.03
N ILE A 76 11.64 -4.97 19.80
CA ILE A 76 11.73 -4.80 21.26
C ILE A 76 12.09 -6.14 21.94
N ALA A 77 11.39 -7.20 21.59
CA ALA A 77 11.65 -8.54 22.13
C ALA A 77 13.06 -9.02 21.80
N ARG A 78 13.50 -8.82 20.56
CA ARG A 78 14.84 -9.23 20.11
C ARG A 78 15.94 -8.48 20.84
N ARG A 79 15.79 -7.15 20.99
CA ARG A 79 16.74 -6.31 21.74
C ARG A 79 16.78 -6.67 23.23
N ALA A 80 15.63 -6.93 23.85
CA ALA A 80 15.56 -7.31 25.25
C ALA A 80 16.30 -8.61 25.57
N THR A 81 16.42 -9.51 24.59
CA THR A 81 17.16 -10.78 24.71
C THR A 81 18.62 -10.70 24.20
N GLY A 82 19.10 -9.51 23.83
CA GLY A 82 20.44 -9.31 23.30
C GLY A 82 20.66 -9.89 21.90
N GLY A 83 19.58 -10.16 21.16
CA GLY A 83 19.66 -10.68 19.80
C GLY A 83 19.90 -9.60 18.76
N GLU A 84 20.39 -10.01 17.60
CA GLU A 84 20.62 -9.14 16.46
C GLU A 84 19.31 -8.74 15.79
N VAL A 85 19.20 -7.46 15.36
CA VAL A 85 18.01 -6.89 14.71
C VAL A 85 18.29 -6.76 13.21
N GLU A 86 17.51 -7.45 12.37
CA GLU A 86 17.60 -7.42 10.92
C GLU A 86 16.78 -6.26 10.37
N THR A 87 17.43 -5.15 10.01
CA THR A 87 16.82 -3.94 9.49
C THR A 87 17.00 -3.72 7.99
N GLY A 88 17.56 -4.68 7.27
CA GLY A 88 17.63 -4.64 5.80
C GLY A 88 16.25 -4.70 5.16
N PRO A 89 16.12 -4.30 3.87
CA PRO A 89 14.86 -4.39 3.13
C PRO A 89 14.25 -5.79 3.22
N TRP A 90 12.95 -5.87 3.55
CA TRP A 90 12.20 -7.12 3.80
C TRP A 90 12.74 -7.99 4.95
N GLY A 91 13.69 -7.48 5.74
CA GLY A 91 14.15 -8.14 6.97
C GLY A 91 13.02 -8.23 8.01
N ALA A 92 13.15 -9.19 8.93
CA ALA A 92 12.12 -9.47 9.93
C ALA A 92 11.78 -8.27 10.84
N HIS A 93 12.70 -7.31 10.95
CA HIS A 93 12.59 -6.15 11.83
C HIS A 93 12.54 -4.81 11.09
N ALA A 94 12.14 -4.84 9.81
CA ALA A 94 12.03 -3.65 8.96
C ALA A 94 10.61 -3.51 8.37
N ALA A 95 9.99 -2.35 8.53
CA ALA A 95 8.67 -2.05 7.99
C ALA A 95 8.74 -1.63 6.51
N THR A 96 9.38 -2.43 5.67
CA THR A 96 9.60 -2.15 4.24
C THR A 96 8.28 -1.93 3.48
N ALA A 97 7.21 -2.63 3.86
CA ALA A 97 5.91 -2.47 3.21
C ALA A 97 5.30 -1.06 3.37
N ASP A 98 5.73 -0.28 4.38
CA ASP A 98 5.31 1.12 4.53
C ASP A 98 5.77 2.01 3.36
N HIS A 99 6.81 1.61 2.64
CA HIS A 99 7.35 2.34 1.51
C HIS A 99 6.92 1.74 0.16
N ALA A 100 6.81 0.41 0.09
CA ALA A 100 6.71 -0.30 -1.17
C ALA A 100 5.31 -0.87 -1.44
N ALA A 101 4.51 -1.18 -0.42
CA ALA A 101 3.31 -1.99 -0.58
C ALA A 101 2.19 -1.64 0.42
N VAL A 102 1.86 -0.35 0.52
CA VAL A 102 0.72 0.12 1.35
C VAL A 102 -0.58 -0.07 0.58
N PRO A 103 -1.43 -1.05 0.95
CA PRO A 103 -2.71 -1.23 0.29
C PRO A 103 -3.73 -0.20 0.80
N GLN A 104 -4.48 0.40 -0.11
CA GLN A 104 -5.49 1.40 0.21
C GLN A 104 -6.78 1.08 -0.54
N VAL A 105 -7.91 1.20 0.15
CA VAL A 105 -9.25 1.08 -0.45
C VAL A 105 -10.08 2.28 -0.05
N VAL A 106 -10.71 2.90 -1.04
CA VAL A 106 -11.74 3.92 -0.85
C VAL A 106 -13.08 3.26 -1.19
N PHE A 107 -13.94 3.11 -0.20
CA PHE A 107 -15.23 2.43 -0.30
C PHE A 107 -16.33 3.38 -0.83
N THR A 108 -16.05 3.98 -1.97
CA THR A 108 -17.03 4.73 -2.76
C THR A 108 -17.79 3.77 -3.67
N ASP A 109 -18.75 4.27 -4.43
CA ASP A 109 -19.41 3.54 -5.50
C ASP A 109 -19.15 4.28 -6.83
N PRO A 110 -18.29 3.72 -7.71
CA PRO A 110 -17.51 2.48 -7.57
C PRO A 110 -16.36 2.60 -6.54
N GLU A 111 -15.88 1.44 -6.04
CA GLU A 111 -14.72 1.36 -5.18
C GLU A 111 -13.43 1.72 -5.94
N VAL A 112 -12.43 2.24 -5.18
CA VAL A 112 -11.07 2.46 -5.69
C VAL A 112 -10.08 1.76 -4.78
N ALA A 113 -9.28 0.85 -5.31
CA ALA A 113 -8.26 0.12 -4.56
C ALA A 113 -6.89 0.27 -5.23
N ALA A 114 -5.86 0.54 -4.44
CA ALA A 114 -4.50 0.71 -4.96
C ALA A 114 -3.45 0.18 -3.97
N VAL A 115 -2.33 -0.29 -4.50
CA VAL A 115 -1.15 -0.69 -3.72
C VAL A 115 0.13 -0.38 -4.51
N GLY A 116 1.18 0.02 -3.80
CA GLY A 116 2.48 0.31 -4.39
C GLY A 116 2.55 1.65 -5.12
N HIS A 117 3.37 1.72 -6.14
CA HIS A 117 3.61 2.94 -6.90
C HIS A 117 2.50 3.26 -7.90
N THR A 118 2.20 4.55 -8.03
CA THR A 118 1.60 5.07 -9.27
C THR A 118 2.71 5.19 -10.33
N GLU A 119 2.34 5.32 -11.62
CA GLU A 119 3.31 5.62 -12.68
C GLU A 119 4.17 6.85 -12.34
N ALA A 120 3.53 7.92 -11.87
CA ALA A 120 4.23 9.17 -11.52
C ALA A 120 5.22 8.98 -10.37
N SER A 121 4.84 8.26 -9.30
CA SER A 121 5.73 8.02 -8.17
C SER A 121 6.87 7.04 -8.49
N ALA A 122 6.62 6.04 -9.35
CA ALA A 122 7.66 5.13 -9.81
C ALA A 122 8.72 5.86 -10.64
N ARG A 123 8.30 6.68 -11.60
CA ARG A 123 9.21 7.51 -12.40
C ARG A 123 9.98 8.51 -11.56
N ALA A 124 9.34 9.14 -10.57
CA ALA A 124 10.00 10.04 -9.62
C ALA A 124 11.05 9.33 -8.76
N ALA A 125 10.85 8.03 -8.48
CA ALA A 125 11.82 7.16 -7.80
C ALA A 125 12.94 6.63 -8.73
N GLY A 126 12.94 7.01 -10.02
CA GLY A 126 13.94 6.57 -11.00
C GLY A 126 13.69 5.15 -11.56
N ILE A 127 12.50 4.58 -11.33
CA ILE A 127 12.13 3.28 -11.87
C ILE A 127 11.63 3.47 -13.31
N GLU A 128 12.24 2.76 -14.27
CA GLU A 128 11.72 2.67 -15.61
C GLU A 128 10.51 1.72 -15.61
N VAL A 129 9.35 2.23 -16.06
CA VAL A 129 8.10 1.46 -15.94
C VAL A 129 7.41 1.26 -17.27
N THR A 130 6.85 0.05 -17.43
CA THR A 130 5.78 -0.28 -18.36
C THR A 130 4.45 -0.18 -17.63
N VAL A 131 3.49 0.52 -18.22
CA VAL A 131 2.13 0.67 -17.67
C VAL A 131 1.15 -0.10 -18.56
N VAL A 132 0.32 -0.90 -17.92
CA VAL A 132 -0.73 -1.67 -18.59
C VAL A 132 -2.07 -1.29 -18.01
N ASP A 133 -2.96 -0.77 -18.84
CA ASP A 133 -4.36 -0.51 -18.50
C ASP A 133 -5.25 -1.60 -19.10
N TYR A 134 -6.27 -2.02 -18.36
CA TYR A 134 -7.24 -2.97 -18.85
C TYR A 134 -8.64 -2.68 -18.30
N ASP A 135 -9.64 -2.71 -19.17
CA ASP A 135 -11.03 -2.55 -18.81
C ASP A 135 -11.56 -3.83 -18.18
N LEU A 136 -11.98 -3.75 -16.92
CA LEU A 136 -12.49 -4.91 -16.17
C LEU A 136 -13.80 -5.45 -16.73
N SER A 137 -14.57 -4.65 -17.47
CA SER A 137 -15.80 -5.11 -18.12
C SER A 137 -15.56 -6.19 -19.19
N TRP A 138 -14.32 -6.32 -19.68
CA TRP A 138 -13.96 -7.25 -20.75
C TRP A 138 -13.58 -8.64 -20.27
N VAL A 139 -13.45 -8.86 -18.95
CA VAL A 139 -13.24 -10.21 -18.43
C VAL A 139 -14.59 -10.91 -18.22
N ALA A 140 -14.63 -12.22 -18.44
CA ALA A 140 -15.87 -12.99 -18.31
C ALA A 140 -16.49 -12.91 -16.92
N GLY A 141 -15.66 -12.79 -15.87
CA GLY A 141 -16.10 -12.62 -14.51
C GLY A 141 -16.94 -11.37 -14.26
N ALA A 142 -16.71 -10.29 -15.02
CA ALA A 142 -17.49 -9.07 -14.90
C ALA A 142 -18.98 -9.30 -15.24
N SER A 143 -19.26 -10.00 -16.35
CA SER A 143 -20.64 -10.29 -16.78
C SER A 143 -21.38 -11.26 -15.85
N THR A 144 -20.66 -12.07 -15.07
CA THR A 144 -21.26 -12.96 -14.07
C THR A 144 -21.45 -12.25 -12.74
N HIS A 145 -20.72 -11.17 -12.50
CA HIS A 145 -20.78 -10.39 -11.27
C HIS A 145 -22.00 -9.45 -11.25
N ALA A 146 -22.19 -8.66 -12.32
CA ALA A 146 -23.29 -7.71 -12.42
C ALA A 146 -23.62 -7.39 -13.89
N ASP A 147 -24.90 -7.06 -14.15
CA ASP A 147 -25.29 -6.46 -15.41
C ASP A 147 -24.65 -5.06 -15.55
N HIS A 148 -24.10 -4.77 -16.73
CA HIS A 148 -23.43 -3.49 -17.00
C HIS A 148 -22.25 -3.20 -16.05
N TYR A 149 -21.45 -4.22 -15.72
CA TYR A 149 -20.24 -4.02 -14.94
C TYR A 149 -19.30 -3.03 -15.65
N GLU A 150 -18.95 -1.95 -14.97
CA GLU A 150 -17.96 -0.97 -15.43
C GLU A 150 -16.78 -0.94 -14.46
N GLY A 151 -15.56 -1.02 -14.97
CA GLY A 151 -14.37 -0.97 -14.14
C GLY A 151 -13.09 -0.87 -14.94
N MET A 152 -12.07 -0.36 -14.29
CA MET A 152 -10.75 -0.18 -14.88
C MET A 152 -9.66 -0.74 -13.96
N SER A 153 -8.58 -1.17 -14.56
CA SER A 153 -7.40 -1.61 -13.83
C SER A 153 -6.12 -1.09 -14.47
N ARG A 154 -5.11 -0.87 -13.64
CA ARG A 154 -3.78 -0.45 -14.07
C ARG A 154 -2.73 -1.26 -13.34
N ALA A 155 -1.79 -1.84 -14.08
CA ALA A 155 -0.54 -2.40 -13.57
C ALA A 155 0.62 -1.46 -13.88
N VAL A 156 1.49 -1.22 -12.89
CA VAL A 156 2.76 -0.52 -13.04
C VAL A 156 3.86 -1.55 -12.83
N ILE A 157 4.64 -1.79 -13.87
CA ILE A 157 5.64 -2.85 -13.95
C ILE A 157 7.01 -2.21 -14.04
N ASP A 158 7.95 -2.62 -13.18
CA ASP A 158 9.37 -2.30 -13.31
C ASP A 158 9.89 -3.03 -14.57
N ALA A 159 10.28 -2.25 -15.58
CA ALA A 159 10.66 -2.78 -16.89
C ALA A 159 12.00 -3.54 -16.86
N GLU A 160 12.91 -3.15 -15.96
CA GLU A 160 14.23 -3.79 -15.80
C GLU A 160 14.11 -5.10 -15.02
N ARG A 161 13.37 -5.10 -13.90
CA ARG A 161 13.24 -6.26 -13.01
C ARG A 161 12.16 -7.24 -13.46
N GLY A 162 11.22 -6.80 -14.31
CA GLY A 162 10.09 -7.61 -14.74
C GLY A 162 9.17 -8.02 -13.58
N VAL A 163 8.92 -7.10 -12.64
CA VAL A 163 8.05 -7.30 -11.48
C VAL A 163 6.99 -6.21 -11.37
N LEU A 164 5.85 -6.53 -10.76
CA LEU A 164 4.84 -5.54 -10.44
C LEU A 164 5.33 -4.63 -9.30
N VAL A 165 5.24 -3.32 -9.47
CA VAL A 165 5.56 -2.32 -8.45
C VAL A 165 4.37 -1.46 -8.04
N GLY A 166 3.26 -1.57 -8.75
CA GLY A 166 2.03 -0.89 -8.41
C GLY A 166 0.82 -1.47 -9.11
N ALA A 167 -0.34 -1.40 -8.47
CA ALA A 167 -1.62 -1.78 -9.05
C ALA A 167 -2.73 -0.85 -8.57
N THR A 168 -3.68 -0.56 -9.47
CA THR A 168 -4.89 0.21 -9.16
C THR A 168 -6.09 -0.47 -9.82
N PHE A 169 -7.18 -0.55 -9.08
CA PHE A 169 -8.46 -1.07 -9.55
C PHE A 169 -9.55 -0.06 -9.23
N VAL A 170 -10.51 0.09 -10.13
CA VAL A 170 -11.72 0.89 -9.94
C VAL A 170 -12.91 0.07 -10.45
N GLY A 171 -13.92 -0.11 -9.64
CA GLY A 171 -15.11 -0.88 -10.02
C GLY A 171 -15.85 -1.45 -8.81
N PRO A 172 -16.95 -2.17 -9.03
CA PRO A 172 -17.66 -2.89 -7.97
C PRO A 172 -16.82 -4.04 -7.40
N ASP A 173 -16.78 -4.17 -6.07
CA ASP A 173 -16.14 -5.27 -5.31
C ASP A 173 -14.66 -5.51 -5.63
N ILE A 174 -13.95 -4.49 -6.10
CA ILE A 174 -12.51 -4.63 -6.47
C ILE A 174 -11.57 -4.63 -5.25
N ALA A 175 -12.06 -4.32 -4.06
CA ALA A 175 -11.26 -4.38 -2.84
C ALA A 175 -10.60 -5.75 -2.63
N GLU A 176 -11.29 -6.85 -2.99
CA GLU A 176 -10.79 -8.21 -2.85
C GLU A 176 -9.71 -8.57 -3.89
N LEU A 177 -9.60 -7.85 -5.01
CA LEU A 177 -8.52 -8.03 -5.98
C LEU A 177 -7.17 -7.50 -5.47
N LEU A 178 -7.21 -6.53 -4.56
CA LEU A 178 -6.02 -5.79 -4.13
C LEU A 178 -4.99 -6.67 -3.43
N HIS A 179 -5.43 -7.65 -2.64
CA HIS A 179 -4.51 -8.46 -1.84
C HIS A 179 -3.58 -9.33 -2.68
N ALA A 180 -4.05 -9.83 -3.82
CA ALA A 180 -3.20 -10.55 -4.78
C ALA A 180 -2.08 -9.64 -5.31
N ALA A 181 -2.37 -8.37 -5.61
CA ALA A 181 -1.37 -7.39 -6.03
C ALA A 181 -0.37 -7.08 -4.90
N THR A 182 -0.86 -6.94 -3.66
CA THR A 182 0.01 -6.76 -2.50
C THR A 182 1.00 -7.91 -2.33
N ILE A 183 0.53 -9.16 -2.47
CA ILE A 183 1.39 -10.36 -2.40
C ILE A 183 2.42 -10.37 -3.53
N ALA A 184 2.00 -10.06 -4.76
CA ALA A 184 2.89 -10.04 -5.92
C ALA A 184 4.02 -9.00 -5.76
N ILE A 185 3.69 -7.81 -5.24
CA ILE A 185 4.66 -6.73 -4.98
C ILE A 185 5.61 -7.12 -3.84
N VAL A 186 5.08 -7.56 -2.70
CA VAL A 186 5.89 -7.94 -1.53
C VAL A 186 6.79 -9.14 -1.84
N GLY A 187 6.30 -10.09 -2.60
CA GLY A 187 7.06 -11.26 -3.04
C GLY A 187 8.00 -10.98 -4.20
N GLU A 188 8.01 -9.75 -4.75
CA GLU A 188 8.76 -9.38 -5.96
C GLU A 188 8.62 -10.45 -7.05
N VAL A 189 7.38 -10.91 -7.27
CA VAL A 189 7.11 -12.07 -8.11
C VAL A 189 7.35 -11.71 -9.57
N PRO A 190 8.31 -12.36 -10.26
CA PRO A 190 8.57 -12.10 -11.66
C PRO A 190 7.33 -12.36 -12.53
N LEU A 191 7.10 -11.55 -13.56
CA LEU A 191 5.95 -11.70 -14.48
C LEU A 191 5.89 -13.10 -15.08
N GLN A 192 7.04 -13.69 -15.43
CA GLN A 192 7.12 -15.08 -15.93
C GLN A 192 6.61 -16.11 -14.90
N ARG A 193 6.74 -15.82 -13.62
CA ARG A 193 6.17 -16.67 -12.57
C ARG A 193 4.67 -16.41 -12.43
N LEU A 194 4.22 -15.14 -12.50
CA LEU A 194 2.80 -14.78 -12.49
C LEU A 194 2.03 -15.39 -13.65
N TRP A 195 2.68 -15.63 -14.80
CA TRP A 195 2.11 -16.35 -15.94
C TRP A 195 1.58 -17.74 -15.59
N HIS A 196 2.14 -18.37 -14.56
CA HIS A 196 1.68 -19.66 -14.05
C HIS A 196 0.63 -19.56 -12.93
N ALA A 197 0.30 -18.35 -12.48
CA ALA A 197 -0.76 -18.12 -11.52
C ALA A 197 -2.11 -18.03 -12.23
N VAL A 198 -2.67 -19.19 -12.59
CA VAL A 198 -3.87 -19.29 -13.41
C VAL A 198 -5.10 -18.77 -12.67
N PRO A 199 -5.76 -17.71 -13.14
CA PRO A 199 -7.00 -17.25 -12.53
C PRO A 199 -8.13 -18.23 -12.80
N ALA A 200 -9.01 -18.41 -11.82
CA ALA A 200 -10.20 -19.23 -12.00
C ALA A 200 -11.16 -18.57 -13.01
N TYR A 201 -11.79 -19.37 -13.87
CA TYR A 201 -12.76 -18.90 -14.86
C TYR A 201 -14.19 -19.34 -14.49
N PRO A 202 -15.18 -18.44 -14.61
CA PRO A 202 -15.11 -17.02 -14.90
C PRO A 202 -14.98 -16.20 -13.61
N THR A 203 -13.93 -15.39 -13.48
CA THR A 203 -13.76 -14.45 -12.35
C THR A 203 -13.19 -13.13 -12.82
N VAL A 204 -13.34 -12.04 -12.03
CA VAL A 204 -12.70 -10.76 -12.33
C VAL A 204 -11.17 -10.86 -12.23
N SER A 205 -10.65 -11.86 -11.51
CA SER A 205 -9.21 -12.14 -11.43
C SER A 205 -8.56 -12.51 -12.76
N GLU A 206 -9.35 -12.80 -13.83
CA GLU A 206 -8.78 -12.95 -15.20
C GLU A 206 -8.00 -11.72 -15.67
N VAL A 207 -8.22 -10.55 -15.07
CA VAL A 207 -7.45 -9.34 -15.36
C VAL A 207 -5.94 -9.56 -15.21
N TRP A 208 -5.50 -10.45 -14.31
CA TRP A 208 -4.09 -10.80 -14.16
C TRP A 208 -3.50 -11.39 -15.43
N LEU A 209 -4.21 -12.32 -16.06
CA LEU A 209 -3.80 -12.87 -17.36
C LEU A 209 -3.78 -11.78 -18.43
N ARG A 210 -4.80 -10.91 -18.47
CA ARG A 210 -4.91 -9.84 -19.46
C ARG A 210 -3.78 -8.81 -19.36
N TRP A 211 -3.35 -8.48 -18.13
CA TRP A 211 -2.18 -7.64 -17.91
C TRP A 211 -0.90 -8.26 -18.48
N LEU A 212 -0.70 -9.56 -18.25
CA LEU A 212 0.48 -10.28 -18.72
C LEU A 212 0.51 -10.38 -20.24
N GLU A 213 -0.60 -10.76 -20.88
CA GLU A 213 -0.75 -10.79 -22.34
C GLU A 213 -0.48 -9.39 -22.95
N THR A 214 -1.02 -8.33 -22.34
CA THR A 214 -0.81 -6.95 -22.82
C THR A 214 0.64 -6.51 -22.62
N ALA A 215 1.32 -7.00 -21.60
CA ALA A 215 2.74 -6.75 -21.35
C ALA A 215 3.67 -7.55 -22.28
N GLY A 216 3.13 -8.45 -23.11
CA GLY A 216 3.88 -9.20 -24.13
C GLY A 216 4.35 -10.60 -23.73
N LEU A 217 3.68 -11.21 -22.73
CA LEU A 217 3.90 -12.61 -22.33
C LEU A 217 2.92 -13.56 -23.02
#